data_b5c02f98bb9ef5b622565693ab42c41c
#
_entry.id   b5c02f98bb9ef5b622565693ab42c41c
#
_cell.length_a   1.000
_cell.length_b   1.000
_cell.length_c   1.000
_cell.angle_alpha   90.00
_cell.angle_beta   90.00
_cell.angle_gamma   90.00
#
_symmetry.space_group_name_H-M   'P 1'
#
loop_
_entity.id
_entity.type
_entity.pdbx_description
1 polymer ?
#
loop_
_entity_poly.entity_id
_entity_poly.type
_entity_poly.pdbx_seq_one_letter_code
_entity_poly.pdbx_strand_id
1 'polypeptide(L)'
;MTDEQLRQFITNGYLVIQSQLPAEFHARIFDKLHNLACGSGHFGNNLMPMVPELNQVIEEPKVSGALSRILGNNYSLHAHRALHANPPSSDQQAWHKDSYWGYTRRVRNHRPWWAMLMYYPQATPQKTGPTGLLSGSQYFHQLLPNDCSNVAACGAAGTLVLIHYDLWHRKMLNKSTRDRYMVKFQFTRLSPPHVGSIKNPPAWRRPKNRPKFDLNPIWRSTWDWLHGVEPMPKYATTKDPSSQ
;
A
#
# COMPACT_ATOMS: atom_id res chain seq x y z
N MET A 1 -8.12 9.75 -7.79
CA MET A 1 -6.98 10.23 -6.96
C MET A 1 -6.51 11.58 -7.48
N THR A 2 -6.39 12.58 -6.61
CA THR A 2 -5.86 13.92 -6.93
C THR A 2 -4.33 13.92 -6.97
N ASP A 3 -3.72 15.00 -7.52
CA ASP A 3 -2.26 15.15 -7.52
C ASP A 3 -1.69 15.26 -6.09
N GLU A 4 -2.43 15.89 -5.17
CA GLU A 4 -2.05 15.96 -3.76
C GLU A 4 -2.06 14.57 -3.10
N GLN A 5 -3.07 13.75 -3.36
CA GLN A 5 -3.12 12.37 -2.87
C GLN A 5 -1.99 11.51 -3.46
N LEU A 6 -1.65 11.72 -4.75
CA LEU A 6 -0.49 11.04 -5.35
C LEU A 6 0.82 11.48 -4.68
N ARG A 7 0.96 12.78 -4.40
CA ARG A 7 2.10 13.31 -3.64
C ARG A 7 2.20 12.66 -2.25
N GLN A 8 1.08 12.55 -1.54
CA GLN A 8 1.02 11.86 -0.24
C GLN A 8 1.43 10.39 -0.35
N PHE A 9 0.95 9.68 -1.36
CA PHE A 9 1.35 8.30 -1.60
C PHE A 9 2.86 8.19 -1.88
N ILE A 10 3.41 9.03 -2.72
CA ILE A 10 4.86 9.05 -3.02
C ILE A 10 5.66 9.33 -1.76
N THR A 11 5.27 10.31 -0.96
CA THR A 11 6.05 10.70 0.24
C THR A 11 5.86 9.74 1.40
N ASN A 12 4.64 9.27 1.64
CA ASN A 12 4.29 8.49 2.83
C ASN A 12 4.33 6.99 2.56
N GLY A 13 4.17 6.55 1.30
CA GLY A 13 4.06 5.16 0.92
C GLY A 13 2.67 4.57 1.12
N TYR A 14 1.69 5.37 1.50
CA TYR A 14 0.30 4.93 1.66
C TYR A 14 -0.70 6.07 1.43
N LEU A 15 -1.94 5.67 1.17
CA LEU A 15 -3.11 6.55 1.09
C LEU A 15 -4.29 5.88 1.82
N VAL A 16 -4.94 6.61 2.71
CA VAL A 16 -6.19 6.17 3.36
C VAL A 16 -7.36 6.63 2.50
N ILE A 17 -8.26 5.70 2.20
CA ILE A 17 -9.47 5.92 1.40
C ILE A 17 -10.66 5.50 2.26
N GLN A 18 -11.68 6.32 2.37
CA GLN A 18 -12.96 5.91 2.92
C GLN A 18 -13.87 5.48 1.79
N SER A 19 -14.38 4.26 1.86
CA SER A 19 -15.36 3.69 0.92
C SER A 19 -16.63 4.54 0.88
N GLN A 20 -17.26 4.59 -0.29
CA GLN A 20 -18.56 5.20 -0.52
C GLN A 20 -19.70 4.15 -0.52
N LEU A 21 -19.35 2.87 -0.39
CA LEU A 21 -20.35 1.82 -0.23
C LEU A 21 -21.10 2.02 1.10
N PRO A 22 -22.39 1.66 1.16
CA PRO A 22 -23.20 1.90 2.35
C PRO A 22 -22.72 1.10 3.57
N ALA A 23 -23.02 1.57 4.76
CA ALA A 23 -22.60 0.94 6.03
C ALA A 23 -23.09 -0.52 6.13
N GLU A 24 -24.29 -0.78 5.65
CA GLU A 24 -24.89 -2.13 5.62
C GLU A 24 -24.11 -3.10 4.74
N PHE A 25 -23.48 -2.60 3.67
CA PHE A 25 -22.58 -3.41 2.86
C PHE A 25 -21.39 -3.88 3.69
N HIS A 26 -20.74 -2.97 4.38
CA HIS A 26 -19.58 -3.29 5.20
C HIS A 26 -19.92 -4.23 6.37
N ALA A 27 -21.09 -4.04 6.99
CA ALA A 27 -21.59 -4.94 8.03
C ALA A 27 -21.80 -6.37 7.49
N ARG A 28 -22.47 -6.52 6.34
CA ARG A 28 -22.63 -7.84 5.71
C ARG A 28 -21.31 -8.51 5.36
N ILE A 29 -20.32 -7.74 4.86
CA ILE A 29 -18.98 -8.28 4.60
C ILE A 29 -18.33 -8.73 5.90
N PHE A 30 -18.42 -7.93 6.97
CA PHE A 30 -17.89 -8.30 8.27
C PHE A 30 -18.47 -9.63 8.76
N ASP A 31 -19.80 -9.81 8.71
CA ASP A 31 -20.48 -11.02 9.15
C ASP A 31 -20.04 -12.25 8.34
N LYS A 32 -19.93 -12.11 7.00
CA LYS A 32 -19.41 -13.18 6.15
C LYS A 32 -18.01 -13.58 6.52
N LEU A 33 -17.11 -12.62 6.73
CA LEU A 33 -15.73 -12.87 7.10
C LEU A 33 -15.63 -13.49 8.50
N HIS A 34 -16.46 -13.04 9.43
CA HIS A 34 -16.54 -13.60 10.78
C HIS A 34 -16.97 -15.07 10.75
N ASN A 35 -18.04 -15.39 10.02
CA ASN A 35 -18.53 -16.76 9.87
C ASN A 35 -17.49 -17.67 9.18
N LEU A 36 -16.76 -17.16 8.20
CA LEU A 36 -15.69 -17.90 7.57
C LEU A 36 -14.48 -18.10 8.50
N ALA A 37 -14.18 -17.13 9.37
CA ALA A 37 -13.07 -17.22 10.32
C ALA A 37 -13.35 -18.16 11.49
N CYS A 38 -14.61 -18.35 11.89
CA CYS A 38 -15.01 -19.26 12.93
C CYS A 38 -14.71 -20.71 12.52
N GLY A 39 -13.60 -21.27 12.98
CA GLY A 39 -13.27 -22.70 12.86
C GLY A 39 -12.14 -23.08 11.91
N SER A 40 -11.54 -22.14 11.17
CA SER A 40 -10.33 -22.44 10.40
C SER A 40 -9.34 -21.27 10.44
N GLY A 41 -8.09 -21.58 10.73
CA GLY A 41 -7.08 -20.53 10.93
C GLY A 41 -6.66 -19.76 9.68
N HIS A 42 -6.90 -20.27 8.47
CA HIS A 42 -6.47 -19.64 7.22
C HIS A 42 -7.27 -20.16 6.01
N PHE A 43 -7.92 -19.27 5.26
CA PHE A 43 -8.74 -19.62 4.09
C PHE A 43 -7.96 -19.67 2.77
N GLY A 44 -6.66 -19.78 2.83
CA GLY A 44 -5.84 -19.67 1.63
C GLY A 44 -5.77 -18.23 1.09
N ASN A 45 -5.20 -18.11 -0.09
CA ASN A 45 -4.91 -16.80 -0.68
C ASN A 45 -6.07 -16.25 -1.54
N ASN A 46 -7.14 -16.99 -1.76
CA ASN A 46 -8.23 -16.56 -2.63
C ASN A 46 -9.58 -16.58 -1.94
N LEU A 47 -9.93 -15.47 -1.30
CA LEU A 47 -11.20 -15.26 -0.61
C LEU A 47 -12.36 -14.92 -1.56
N MET A 48 -12.07 -14.42 -2.77
CA MET A 48 -13.08 -13.87 -3.70
C MET A 48 -14.20 -14.85 -4.09
N PRO A 49 -13.97 -16.16 -4.31
CA PRO A 49 -15.04 -17.09 -4.59
C PRO A 49 -16.06 -17.25 -3.45
N MET A 50 -15.61 -17.07 -2.19
CA MET A 50 -16.46 -17.19 -1.01
C MET A 50 -17.17 -15.89 -0.66
N VAL A 51 -16.59 -14.76 -1.01
CA VAL A 51 -17.14 -13.42 -0.77
C VAL A 51 -17.01 -12.58 -2.06
N PRO A 52 -17.81 -12.90 -3.10
CA PRO A 52 -17.69 -12.25 -4.40
C PRO A 52 -18.03 -10.76 -4.38
N GLU A 53 -18.75 -10.29 -3.38
CA GLU A 53 -19.05 -8.87 -3.17
C GLU A 53 -17.79 -8.02 -2.94
N LEU A 54 -16.66 -8.62 -2.58
CA LEU A 54 -15.37 -7.93 -2.48
C LEU A 54 -14.93 -7.30 -3.81
N ASN A 55 -15.46 -7.77 -4.96
CA ASN A 55 -15.24 -7.08 -6.23
C ASN A 55 -15.76 -5.65 -6.21
N GLN A 56 -16.91 -5.39 -5.59
CA GLN A 56 -17.48 -4.03 -5.49
C GLN A 56 -16.55 -3.08 -4.73
N VAL A 57 -15.79 -3.59 -3.75
CA VAL A 57 -14.80 -2.80 -3.01
C VAL A 57 -13.65 -2.36 -3.92
N ILE A 58 -13.17 -3.25 -4.79
CA ILE A 58 -12.07 -2.98 -5.72
C ILE A 58 -12.53 -2.07 -6.86
N GLU A 59 -13.74 -2.28 -7.35
CA GLU A 59 -14.34 -1.57 -8.49
C GLU A 59 -14.87 -0.18 -8.11
N GLU A 60 -14.99 0.11 -6.81
CA GLU A 60 -15.41 1.44 -6.34
C GLU A 60 -14.58 2.54 -7.00
N PRO A 61 -15.19 3.61 -7.57
CA PRO A 61 -14.48 4.62 -8.35
C PRO A 61 -13.30 5.29 -7.65
N LYS A 62 -13.39 5.49 -6.33
CA LYS A 62 -12.26 6.03 -5.56
C LYS A 62 -11.08 5.06 -5.48
N VAL A 63 -11.37 3.77 -5.38
CA VAL A 63 -10.35 2.71 -5.26
C VAL A 63 -9.73 2.42 -6.61
N SER A 64 -10.56 2.11 -7.62
CA SER A 64 -10.09 1.83 -8.99
C SER A 64 -9.35 3.02 -9.60
N GLY A 65 -9.84 4.26 -9.37
CA GLY A 65 -9.15 5.48 -9.78
C GLY A 65 -7.82 5.72 -9.05
N ALA A 66 -7.68 5.29 -7.79
CA ALA A 66 -6.41 5.35 -7.08
C ALA A 66 -5.42 4.31 -7.61
N LEU A 67 -5.88 3.08 -7.82
CA LEU A 67 -5.08 2.01 -8.42
C LEU A 67 -4.60 2.39 -9.82
N SER A 68 -5.50 2.87 -10.69
CA SER A 68 -5.15 3.31 -12.05
C SER A 68 -4.11 4.44 -12.05
N ARG A 69 -4.21 5.36 -11.10
CA ARG A 69 -3.25 6.48 -11.00
C ARG A 69 -1.85 6.00 -10.61
N ILE A 70 -1.73 4.95 -9.80
CA ILE A 70 -0.44 4.42 -9.33
C ILE A 70 0.09 3.34 -10.27
N LEU A 71 -0.78 2.44 -10.74
CA LEU A 71 -0.38 1.25 -11.50
C LEU A 71 -0.66 1.36 -13.01
N GLY A 72 -1.27 2.46 -13.47
CA GLY A 72 -1.78 2.59 -14.84
C GLY A 72 -3.11 1.86 -15.01
N ASN A 73 -3.75 2.04 -16.17
CA ASN A 73 -5.06 1.42 -16.44
C ASN A 73 -4.96 -0.10 -16.69
N ASN A 74 -3.77 -0.59 -16.99
CA ASN A 74 -3.50 -2.01 -17.22
C ASN A 74 -2.77 -2.58 -15.99
N TYR A 75 -3.54 -2.95 -14.98
CA TYR A 75 -3.04 -3.65 -13.78
C TYR A 75 -3.82 -4.95 -13.56
N SER A 76 -3.21 -5.89 -12.88
CA SER A 76 -3.80 -7.18 -12.54
C SER A 76 -3.92 -7.35 -11.03
N LEU A 77 -5.02 -7.95 -10.60
CA LEU A 77 -5.19 -8.45 -9.24
C LEU A 77 -4.41 -9.76 -9.10
N HIS A 78 -3.49 -9.79 -8.17
CA HIS A 78 -2.66 -10.96 -7.88
C HIS A 78 -3.48 -12.07 -7.18
N ALA A 79 -2.97 -13.29 -7.17
CA ALA A 79 -3.60 -14.43 -6.48
C ALA A 79 -3.71 -14.23 -4.95
N HIS A 80 -2.89 -13.36 -4.35
CA HIS A 80 -2.98 -13.07 -2.92
C HIS A 80 -4.16 -12.12 -2.62
N ARG A 81 -5.28 -12.70 -2.21
CA ARG A 81 -6.54 -12.05 -1.84
C ARG A 81 -7.02 -12.69 -0.54
N ALA A 82 -6.39 -12.31 0.57
CA ALA A 82 -6.42 -13.07 1.79
C ALA A 82 -7.10 -12.33 2.95
N LEU A 83 -7.84 -13.09 3.76
CA LEU A 83 -8.34 -12.65 5.05
C LEU A 83 -7.23 -12.71 6.10
N HIS A 84 -7.04 -11.59 6.79
CA HIS A 84 -6.16 -11.46 7.94
C HIS A 84 -6.99 -11.19 9.20
N ALA A 85 -7.18 -12.21 10.02
CA ALA A 85 -7.80 -12.07 11.33
C ALA A 85 -6.78 -11.61 12.37
N ASN A 86 -7.23 -10.76 13.28
CA ASN A 86 -6.47 -10.31 14.44
C ASN A 86 -7.35 -10.47 15.68
N PRO A 87 -7.38 -11.68 16.29
CA PRO A 87 -8.22 -11.94 17.44
C PRO A 87 -7.79 -11.17 18.69
N PRO A 88 -8.65 -11.09 19.73
CA PRO A 88 -8.31 -10.50 21.01
C PRO A 88 -7.02 -11.03 21.58
N SER A 89 -6.23 -10.17 22.21
CA SER A 89 -4.95 -10.51 22.86
C SER A 89 -3.89 -11.10 21.93
N SER A 90 -4.08 -11.00 20.60
CA SER A 90 -3.07 -11.48 19.66
C SER A 90 -1.89 -10.51 19.60
N ASP A 91 -0.69 -11.05 19.62
CA ASP A 91 0.55 -10.29 19.58
C ASP A 91 0.75 -9.49 18.30
N GLN A 92 1.54 -8.43 18.42
CA GLN A 92 1.99 -7.69 17.25
C GLN A 92 3.04 -8.48 16.46
N GLN A 93 3.06 -8.27 15.15
CA GLN A 93 4.12 -8.78 14.30
C GLN A 93 5.38 -7.90 14.40
N ALA A 94 6.53 -8.50 14.06
CA ALA A 94 7.70 -7.72 13.74
C ALA A 94 7.44 -6.83 12.50
N TRP A 95 8.15 -5.72 12.40
CA TRP A 95 8.15 -4.90 11.19
C TRP A 95 8.68 -5.72 10.01
N HIS A 96 7.98 -5.69 8.88
CA HIS A 96 8.36 -6.43 7.68
C HIS A 96 7.92 -5.69 6.41
N LYS A 97 8.44 -6.17 5.29
CA LYS A 97 8.01 -5.81 3.93
C LYS A 97 7.55 -7.07 3.23
N ASP A 98 6.44 -6.99 2.50
CA ASP A 98 5.98 -8.13 1.70
C ASP A 98 6.89 -8.43 0.50
N SER A 99 7.62 -7.45 0.02
CA SER A 99 8.58 -7.61 -1.08
C SER A 99 9.70 -8.61 -0.78
N TYR A 100 10.00 -8.86 0.48
CA TYR A 100 11.00 -9.88 0.85
C TYR A 100 10.55 -11.32 0.59
N TRP A 101 9.25 -11.55 0.45
CA TRP A 101 8.72 -12.89 0.22
C TRP A 101 8.65 -13.29 -1.27
N GLY A 102 8.65 -12.32 -2.18
CA GLY A 102 8.45 -12.58 -3.60
C GLY A 102 9.47 -11.96 -4.55
N TYR A 103 10.10 -10.86 -4.17
CA TYR A 103 11.03 -10.12 -5.02
C TYR A 103 12.36 -9.92 -4.33
N THR A 104 13.25 -10.86 -4.55
CA THR A 104 14.63 -10.70 -4.13
C THR A 104 15.37 -9.71 -5.05
N ARG A 105 15.85 -8.63 -4.51
CA ARG A 105 17.09 -7.94 -4.89
C ARG A 105 17.10 -6.89 -6.00
N ARG A 106 16.03 -6.65 -6.81
CA ARG A 106 16.14 -5.70 -7.94
C ARG A 106 14.98 -4.73 -8.15
N VAL A 107 14.01 -4.70 -7.27
CA VAL A 107 12.93 -3.71 -7.38
C VAL A 107 13.51 -2.34 -7.00
N ARG A 108 13.49 -1.41 -7.95
CA ARG A 108 13.76 -0.01 -7.63
C ARG A 108 12.58 0.49 -6.79
N ASN A 109 12.76 0.55 -5.49
CA ASN A 109 11.73 0.81 -4.49
C ASN A 109 10.94 2.12 -4.71
N HIS A 110 11.44 3.02 -5.53
CA HIS A 110 10.77 4.26 -5.88
C HIS A 110 9.82 4.14 -7.09
N ARG A 111 9.77 2.98 -7.76
CA ARG A 111 8.85 2.74 -8.89
C ARG A 111 7.75 1.77 -8.45
N PRO A 112 6.52 2.22 -8.21
CA PRO A 112 5.45 1.36 -7.73
C PRO A 112 4.94 0.42 -8.84
N TRP A 113 5.63 -0.69 -9.03
CA TRP A 113 5.18 -1.80 -9.86
C TRP A 113 4.10 -2.63 -9.16
N TRP A 114 4.10 -2.60 -7.83
CA TRP A 114 3.18 -3.34 -6.98
C TRP A 114 2.57 -2.42 -5.94
N ALA A 115 1.30 -2.67 -5.64
CA ALA A 115 0.60 -2.02 -4.55
C ALA A 115 -0.25 -3.03 -3.80
N MET A 116 -0.49 -2.78 -2.52
CA MET A 116 -1.41 -3.55 -1.69
C MET A 116 -2.56 -2.66 -1.26
N LEU A 117 -3.76 -3.24 -1.25
CA LEU A 117 -4.96 -2.60 -0.71
C LEU A 117 -5.42 -3.40 0.50
N MET A 118 -5.53 -2.76 1.64
CA MET A 118 -6.04 -3.33 2.88
C MET A 118 -7.42 -2.77 3.14
N TYR A 119 -8.43 -3.63 3.17
CA TYR A 119 -9.82 -3.27 3.41
C TYR A 119 -10.27 -3.72 4.79
N TYR A 120 -10.87 -2.82 5.56
CA TYR A 120 -11.41 -3.07 6.89
C TYR A 120 -12.95 -2.94 6.85
N PRO A 121 -13.71 -4.04 6.93
CA PRO A 121 -15.17 -3.99 6.89
C PRO A 121 -15.78 -3.41 8.18
N GLN A 122 -15.01 -3.33 9.28
CA GLN A 122 -15.44 -2.80 10.55
C GLN A 122 -14.66 -1.53 10.93
N ALA A 123 -15.20 -0.75 11.84
CA ALA A 123 -14.45 0.32 12.49
C ALA A 123 -13.20 -0.25 13.18
N THR A 124 -12.08 0.39 12.95
CA THR A 124 -10.77 -0.10 13.39
C THR A 124 -10.07 0.99 14.21
N PRO A 125 -10.49 1.20 15.48
CA PRO A 125 -9.76 2.07 16.39
C PRO A 125 -8.44 1.42 16.81
N GLN A 126 -7.51 2.22 17.32
CA GLN A 126 -6.15 1.77 17.65
C GLN A 126 -6.12 0.54 18.56
N LYS A 127 -7.06 0.42 19.51
CA LYS A 127 -7.15 -0.70 20.45
C LYS A 127 -7.44 -2.06 19.77
N THR A 128 -8.01 -2.09 18.56
CA THR A 128 -8.31 -3.33 17.82
C THR A 128 -7.12 -3.87 17.04
N GLY A 129 -5.94 -3.26 17.18
CA GLY A 129 -4.74 -3.73 16.51
C GLY A 129 -4.79 -3.57 14.99
N PRO A 130 -4.93 -2.34 14.47
CA PRO A 130 -4.86 -2.07 13.04
C PRO A 130 -3.48 -2.42 12.47
N THR A 131 -3.29 -2.21 11.18
CA THR A 131 -1.95 -2.27 10.59
C THR A 131 -1.17 -1.02 10.98
N GLY A 132 0.00 -1.21 11.55
CA GLY A 132 0.99 -0.16 11.76
C GLY A 132 1.79 0.05 10.47
N LEU A 133 2.03 1.30 10.11
CA LEU A 133 2.72 1.73 8.90
C LEU A 133 3.88 2.65 9.30
N LEU A 134 5.07 2.42 8.77
CA LEU A 134 6.19 3.36 8.90
C LEU A 134 6.20 4.30 7.70
N SER A 135 5.67 5.49 7.90
CA SER A 135 5.49 6.49 6.84
C SER A 135 6.80 6.84 6.14
N GLY A 136 6.87 6.68 4.82
CA GLY A 136 8.02 7.00 4.00
C GLY A 136 9.13 5.94 3.99
N SER A 137 8.89 4.80 4.62
CA SER A 137 9.90 3.73 4.77
C SER A 137 10.10 2.85 3.53
N GLN A 138 9.30 3.00 2.50
CA GLN A 138 9.43 2.23 1.25
C GLN A 138 10.77 2.43 0.55
N TYR A 139 11.47 3.50 0.86
CA TYR A 139 12.77 3.83 0.27
C TYR A 139 13.97 3.24 1.01
N PHE A 140 13.76 2.58 2.14
CA PHE A 140 14.84 2.06 2.97
C PHE A 140 14.85 0.53 2.98
N HIS A 141 15.98 -0.08 2.70
CA HIS A 141 16.16 -1.54 2.76
C HIS A 141 16.18 -2.06 4.20
N GLN A 142 16.76 -1.30 5.11
CA GLN A 142 16.81 -1.64 6.52
C GLN A 142 15.80 -0.79 7.30
N LEU A 143 15.28 -1.39 8.36
CA LEU A 143 14.43 -0.67 9.30
C LEU A 143 15.29 0.33 10.05
N LEU A 144 14.97 1.61 9.89
CA LEU A 144 15.60 2.71 10.64
C LEU A 144 14.69 3.08 11.81
N PRO A 145 14.99 2.65 13.04
CA PRO A 145 14.20 2.94 14.20
C PRO A 145 14.05 4.41 14.39
N ASN A 146 13.32 5.20 14.56
CA ASN A 146 13.23 6.65 14.80
C ASN A 146 13.25 7.57 13.57
N ASP A 147 13.49 7.07 12.38
CA ASP A 147 13.56 7.93 11.18
C ASP A 147 12.21 8.04 10.45
N CYS A 148 11.22 7.20 10.78
CA CYS A 148 9.90 7.20 10.16
C CYS A 148 8.80 7.28 11.21
N SER A 149 7.76 8.07 10.93
CA SER A 149 6.58 8.15 11.80
C SER A 149 5.79 6.84 11.77
N ASN A 150 5.52 6.27 12.94
CA ASN A 150 4.63 5.13 13.08
C ASN A 150 3.17 5.62 13.06
N VAL A 151 2.41 5.15 12.10
CA VAL A 151 1.00 5.51 11.91
C VAL A 151 0.15 4.24 11.98
N ALA A 152 -0.91 4.28 12.75
CA ALA A 152 -1.90 3.20 12.81
C ALA A 152 -2.97 3.42 11.74
N ALA A 153 -3.29 2.39 10.96
CA ALA A 153 -4.35 2.42 9.94
C ALA A 153 -5.74 2.36 10.58
N CYS A 154 -6.07 3.37 11.39
CA CYS A 154 -7.37 3.52 12.04
C CYS A 154 -8.40 4.14 11.10
N GLY A 155 -9.68 3.78 11.29
CA GLY A 155 -10.78 4.39 10.55
C GLY A 155 -12.14 3.80 10.87
N ALA A 156 -13.17 4.33 10.22
CA ALA A 156 -14.53 3.80 10.27
C ALA A 156 -14.65 2.48 9.49
N ALA A 157 -15.80 1.82 9.58
CA ALA A 157 -16.11 0.70 8.70
C ALA A 157 -16.00 1.12 7.23
N GLY A 158 -15.43 0.26 6.39
CA GLY A 158 -15.16 0.59 4.99
C GLY A 158 -13.88 1.39 4.76
N THR A 159 -13.01 1.53 5.75
CA THR A 159 -11.70 2.12 5.54
C THR A 159 -10.83 1.20 4.68
N LEU A 160 -10.19 1.80 3.68
CA LEU A 160 -9.18 1.15 2.85
C LEU A 160 -7.85 1.89 3.00
N VAL A 161 -6.78 1.11 2.95
CA VAL A 161 -5.42 1.66 2.95
C VAL A 161 -4.68 1.10 1.76
N LEU A 162 -4.40 1.96 0.79
CA LEU A 162 -3.58 1.63 -0.37
C LEU A 162 -2.12 1.89 0.00
N ILE A 163 -1.28 0.87 -0.03
CA ILE A 163 0.12 0.97 0.39
C ILE A 163 1.09 0.58 -0.72
N HIS A 164 2.24 1.20 -0.72
CA HIS A 164 3.38 0.79 -1.52
C HIS A 164 3.87 -0.59 -1.07
N TYR A 165 4.16 -1.49 -2.01
CA TYR A 165 4.54 -2.87 -1.70
C TYR A 165 5.77 -3.00 -0.78
N ASP A 166 6.69 -2.05 -0.88
CA ASP A 166 7.91 -1.98 -0.06
C ASP A 166 7.76 -1.17 1.24
N LEU A 167 6.56 -0.76 1.62
CA LEU A 167 6.37 -0.03 2.87
C LEU A 167 6.55 -0.99 4.05
N TRP A 168 7.38 -0.61 5.02
CA TRP A 168 7.49 -1.33 6.28
C TRP A 168 6.17 -1.23 7.05
N HIS A 169 5.61 -2.39 7.39
CA HIS A 169 4.33 -2.48 8.09
C HIS A 169 4.29 -3.68 9.03
N ARG A 170 3.28 -3.72 9.90
CA ARG A 170 3.05 -4.83 10.81
C ARG A 170 1.60 -4.89 11.28
N LYS A 171 1.14 -6.05 11.69
CA LYS A 171 -0.05 -6.21 12.52
C LYS A 171 0.26 -5.65 13.92
N MET A 172 -0.58 -4.74 14.44
CA MET A 172 -0.46 -4.24 15.82
C MET A 172 -1.18 -5.17 16.80
N LEU A 173 -0.81 -5.08 18.09
CA LEU A 173 -1.45 -5.80 19.18
C LEU A 173 -2.94 -5.44 19.26
N ASN A 174 -3.81 -6.46 19.31
CA ASN A 174 -5.24 -6.27 19.56
C ASN A 174 -5.51 -6.31 21.08
N LYS A 175 -5.76 -5.15 21.66
CA LYS A 175 -6.11 -4.95 23.08
C LYS A 175 -7.63 -4.92 23.32
N SER A 176 -8.43 -5.18 22.29
CA SER A 176 -9.88 -5.18 22.40
C SER A 176 -10.41 -6.58 22.69
N THR A 177 -11.72 -6.68 22.94
CA THR A 177 -12.44 -7.93 23.12
C THR A 177 -13.06 -8.46 21.83
N ARG A 178 -12.74 -7.86 20.66
CA ARG A 178 -13.34 -8.19 19.38
C ARG A 178 -12.29 -8.58 18.35
N ASP A 179 -12.64 -9.49 17.47
CA ASP A 179 -11.85 -9.78 16.28
C ASP A 179 -11.75 -8.55 15.37
N ARG A 180 -10.59 -8.40 14.75
CA ARG A 180 -10.40 -7.42 13.69
C ARG A 180 -10.06 -8.16 12.40
N TYR A 181 -10.87 -7.98 11.37
CA TYR A 181 -10.67 -8.54 10.04
C TYR A 181 -10.08 -7.49 9.11
N MET A 182 -9.21 -7.92 8.23
CA MET A 182 -8.66 -7.14 7.15
C MET A 182 -8.50 -8.04 5.93
N VAL A 183 -9.03 -7.60 4.79
CA VAL A 183 -8.78 -8.28 3.52
C VAL A 183 -7.64 -7.57 2.82
N LYS A 184 -6.60 -8.32 2.46
CA LYS A 184 -5.44 -7.81 1.73
C LYS A 184 -5.52 -8.25 0.27
N PHE A 185 -5.45 -7.29 -0.63
CA PHE A 185 -5.32 -7.48 -2.07
C PHE A 185 -3.97 -7.00 -2.54
N GLN A 186 -3.37 -7.70 -3.49
CA GLN A 186 -2.15 -7.28 -4.16
C GLN A 186 -2.42 -7.03 -5.63
N PHE A 187 -1.86 -5.94 -6.14
CA PHE A 187 -2.00 -5.54 -7.53
C PHE A 187 -0.63 -5.36 -8.17
N THR A 188 -0.55 -5.74 -9.44
CA THR A 188 0.65 -5.63 -10.26
C THR A 188 0.38 -4.75 -11.46
N ARG A 189 1.22 -3.77 -11.72
CA ARG A 189 1.28 -3.04 -12.99
C ARG A 189 1.76 -3.99 -14.09
N LEU A 190 1.11 -4.00 -15.25
CA LEU A 190 1.46 -4.88 -16.37
C LEU A 190 2.31 -4.21 -17.45
N SER A 191 2.40 -2.88 -17.45
CA SER A 191 3.20 -2.11 -18.40
C SER A 191 3.87 -0.91 -17.74
N PRO A 192 5.01 -0.41 -18.25
CA PRO A 192 5.55 0.87 -17.81
C PRO A 192 4.54 2.00 -17.99
N PRO A 193 4.67 3.12 -17.27
CA PRO A 193 3.86 4.30 -17.53
C PRO A 193 4.05 4.80 -18.96
N HIS A 194 2.94 5.15 -19.61
CA HIS A 194 3.01 5.77 -20.92
C HIS A 194 3.34 7.26 -20.77
N VAL A 195 4.01 7.81 -21.79
CA VAL A 195 4.26 9.25 -21.88
C VAL A 195 2.91 9.96 -21.91
N GLY A 196 2.61 10.65 -20.83
CA GLY A 196 1.43 11.49 -20.71
C GLY A 196 1.80 12.98 -20.80
N SER A 197 0.83 13.85 -20.58
CA SER A 197 1.11 15.27 -20.40
C SER A 197 2.05 15.46 -19.21
N ILE A 198 3.19 16.09 -19.46
CA ILE A 198 4.14 16.46 -18.40
C ILE A 198 3.43 17.44 -17.48
N LYS A 199 3.11 16.99 -16.28
CA LYS A 199 2.63 17.88 -15.23
C LYS A 199 3.83 18.28 -14.38
N ASN A 200 3.99 19.57 -14.16
CA ASN A 200 5.02 20.06 -13.26
C ASN A 200 4.88 19.37 -11.89
N PRO A 201 5.96 18.81 -11.34
CA PRO A 201 5.90 18.18 -10.04
C PRO A 201 5.48 19.22 -8.99
N PRO A 202 4.65 18.84 -8.01
CA PRO A 202 4.30 19.74 -6.93
C PRO A 202 5.55 20.12 -6.13
N ALA A 203 5.50 21.25 -5.45
CA ALA A 203 6.57 21.64 -4.53
C ALA A 203 6.69 20.60 -3.41
N TRP A 204 7.85 19.96 -3.33
CA TRP A 204 8.15 18.98 -2.29
C TRP A 204 8.67 19.71 -1.05
N ARG A 205 7.91 19.68 0.02
CA ARG A 205 8.35 20.22 1.31
C ARG A 205 8.83 19.08 2.18
N ARG A 206 10.03 19.22 2.73
CA ARG A 206 10.56 18.29 3.73
C ARG A 206 9.72 18.41 5.01
N PRO A 207 9.00 17.36 5.44
CA PRO A 207 8.29 17.37 6.71
C PRO A 207 9.27 17.50 7.88
N LYS A 208 8.88 18.19 8.94
CA LYS A 208 9.76 18.45 10.11
C LYS A 208 10.30 17.18 10.80
N ASN A 209 9.60 16.05 10.67
CA ASN A 209 9.90 14.78 11.37
C ASN A 209 10.36 13.67 10.39
N ARG A 210 11.12 14.02 9.37
CA ARG A 210 11.57 13.06 8.36
C ARG A 210 13.06 12.76 8.47
N PRO A 211 13.51 11.60 7.88
CA PRO A 211 14.90 11.16 7.92
C PRO A 211 15.88 12.25 7.57
N LYS A 212 17.09 12.10 8.08
CA LYS A 212 18.25 12.98 7.80
C LYS A 212 18.57 13.11 6.31
N PHE A 213 18.06 12.17 5.49
CA PHE A 213 18.30 12.12 4.05
C PHE A 213 17.34 13.03 3.29
N ASP A 214 17.86 13.71 2.26
CA ASP A 214 17.01 14.41 1.31
C ASP A 214 16.37 13.42 0.32
N LEU A 215 15.08 13.17 0.48
CA LEU A 215 14.30 12.28 -0.40
C LEU A 215 13.68 13.02 -1.60
N ASN A 216 13.85 14.32 -1.72
CA ASN A 216 13.26 15.09 -2.83
C ASN A 216 13.66 14.56 -4.21
N PRO A 217 14.92 14.17 -4.47
CA PRO A 217 15.29 13.59 -5.76
C PRO A 217 14.52 12.29 -6.08
N ILE A 218 14.32 11.42 -5.08
CA ILE A 218 13.59 10.15 -5.25
C ILE A 218 12.11 10.41 -5.48
N TRP A 219 11.50 11.31 -4.71
CA TRP A 219 10.08 11.67 -4.89
C TRP A 219 9.82 12.28 -6.26
N ARG A 220 10.68 13.18 -6.71
CA ARG A 220 10.60 13.78 -8.05
C ARG A 220 10.75 12.70 -9.12
N SER A 221 11.75 11.83 -9.02
CA SER A 221 11.95 10.71 -9.93
C SER A 221 10.76 9.75 -9.99
N THR A 222 10.11 9.50 -8.85
CA THR A 222 8.90 8.67 -8.80
C THR A 222 7.73 9.35 -9.49
N TRP A 223 7.53 10.64 -9.24
CA TRP A 223 6.51 11.45 -9.90
C TRP A 223 6.69 11.45 -11.42
N ASP A 224 7.89 11.75 -11.88
CA ASP A 224 8.23 11.80 -13.30
C ASP A 224 7.98 10.45 -13.97
N TRP A 225 8.43 9.37 -13.34
CA TRP A 225 8.20 8.03 -13.82
C TRP A 225 6.70 7.68 -13.92
N LEU A 226 5.89 8.03 -12.93
CA LEU A 226 4.43 7.79 -12.95
C LEU A 226 3.73 8.57 -14.06
N HIS A 227 4.34 9.64 -14.55
CA HIS A 227 3.87 10.44 -15.69
C HIS A 227 4.53 10.04 -17.01
N GLY A 228 5.24 8.92 -17.06
CA GLY A 228 5.88 8.42 -18.27
C GLY A 228 7.17 9.16 -18.65
N VAL A 229 7.70 9.98 -17.76
CA VAL A 229 9.00 10.63 -17.95
C VAL A 229 10.07 9.75 -17.32
N GLU A 230 10.89 9.07 -18.13
CA GLU A 230 12.07 8.40 -17.60
C GLU A 230 13.16 9.44 -17.34
N PRO A 231 13.65 9.56 -16.11
CA PRO A 231 14.85 10.34 -15.88
C PRO A 231 16.00 9.67 -16.65
N MET A 232 16.66 10.42 -17.54
CA MET A 232 17.88 9.95 -18.19
C MET A 232 18.82 9.39 -17.14
N PRO A 233 19.35 8.17 -17.32
CA PRO A 233 20.32 7.61 -16.40
C PRO A 233 21.54 8.57 -16.34
N LYS A 234 21.83 9.13 -15.17
CA LYS A 234 22.98 10.00 -14.94
C LYS A 234 24.34 9.29 -15.11
N TYR A 235 24.35 8.06 -15.59
CA TYR A 235 25.52 7.18 -15.73
C TYR A 235 25.74 6.69 -17.16
N ALA A 236 25.44 7.51 -18.17
CA ALA A 236 25.89 7.25 -19.53
C ALA A 236 27.13 8.09 -19.90
N THR A 237 28.04 8.28 -18.97
CA THR A 237 29.43 8.59 -19.29
C THR A 237 30.27 7.36 -19.00
N THR A 238 30.04 6.29 -19.71
CA THR A 238 31.11 5.32 -19.96
C THR A 238 32.14 6.05 -20.82
N LYS A 239 33.23 6.47 -20.23
CA LYS A 239 34.46 6.68 -20.98
C LYS A 239 34.68 5.37 -21.75
N ASP A 240 34.66 5.50 -23.06
CA ASP A 240 35.01 4.41 -23.96
C ASP A 240 36.42 3.94 -23.59
N PRO A 241 36.63 2.66 -23.21
CA PRO A 241 37.95 2.16 -22.87
C PRO A 241 38.90 2.04 -24.10
N SER A 242 38.43 2.38 -25.30
CA SER A 242 39.20 2.26 -26.52
C SER A 242 40.02 3.50 -26.92
N SER A 243 40.11 4.50 -26.06
CA SER A 243 40.92 5.72 -26.29
C SER A 243 42.20 5.78 -25.42
N GLN A 244 42.90 4.65 -25.29
CA GLN A 244 44.33 4.63 -24.92
C GLN A 244 45.11 3.78 -25.89
#